data_29e7b638fba4e8b3701bfd2499fc0edf
#
_entry.id   29e7b638fba4e8b3701bfd2499fc0edf
#
_cell.length_a   1.000
_cell.length_b   1.000
_cell.length_c   1.000
_cell.angle_alpha   90.00
_cell.angle_beta   90.00
_cell.angle_gamma   90.00
#
_symmetry.space_group_name_H-M   'P 1'
#
loop_
_entity.id
_entity.type
_entity.pdbx_description
1 polymer ?
#
loop_
_entity_poly.entity_id
_entity_poly.type
_entity_poly.pdbx_seq_one_letter_code
_entity_poly.pdbx_strand_id
1 'polypeptide(L)'
;QAGSRAVAISSPDKVAVIRQVSGEVTLDELAMLLGGEVDIVLCEGYKRSDKPKIEISRQAVAAELLCAPDELIALVSDRRRDLPVPQFGLDDAAGVANLLEERFLQRAEDEDVALLVDGRRIVLKPFARGMLDRTVRALLSLLDGCEQAKDVTLLLRDKRG
;
A
#
# COMPACT_ATOMS: atom_id res chain seq x y z
N GLN A 1 -17.72 -20.38 -17.90
CA GLN A 1 -17.31 -18.98 -17.71
C GLN A 1 -18.19 -18.10 -18.58
N ALA A 2 -18.89 -17.12 -18.01
CA ALA A 2 -19.85 -16.25 -18.72
C ALA A 2 -19.18 -15.12 -19.53
N GLY A 3 -17.87 -15.15 -19.73
CA GLY A 3 -17.12 -14.20 -20.57
C GLY A 3 -16.91 -12.80 -19.99
N SER A 4 -17.40 -12.50 -18.79
CA SER A 4 -17.19 -11.21 -18.14
C SER A 4 -15.73 -11.06 -17.65
N ARG A 5 -15.10 -9.93 -17.96
CA ARG A 5 -13.74 -9.59 -17.48
C ARG A 5 -13.75 -8.96 -16.10
N ALA A 6 -14.85 -8.36 -15.70
CA ALA A 6 -15.01 -7.76 -14.37
C ALA A 6 -16.46 -7.84 -13.92
N VAL A 7 -16.64 -7.99 -12.62
CA VAL A 7 -17.93 -7.95 -11.94
C VAL A 7 -17.81 -7.00 -10.76
N ALA A 8 -18.79 -6.14 -10.58
CA ALA A 8 -18.90 -5.27 -9.42
C ALA A 8 -20.23 -5.52 -8.71
N ILE A 9 -20.19 -5.55 -7.39
CA ILE A 9 -21.36 -5.64 -6.51
C ILE A 9 -21.29 -4.44 -5.58
N SER A 10 -22.38 -3.70 -5.48
CA SER A 10 -22.47 -2.49 -4.66
C SER A 10 -23.68 -2.55 -3.75
N SER A 11 -23.51 -2.11 -2.50
CA SER A 11 -24.57 -1.76 -1.55
C SER A 11 -24.42 -0.30 -1.13
N PRO A 12 -25.31 0.28 -0.30
CA PRO A 12 -25.14 1.65 0.17
C PRO A 12 -23.83 1.95 0.91
N ASP A 13 -23.19 0.92 1.50
CA ASP A 13 -22.04 1.00 2.40
C ASP A 13 -20.83 0.18 1.95
N LYS A 14 -20.96 -0.63 0.89
CA LYS A 14 -19.90 -1.55 0.45
C LYS A 14 -19.85 -1.72 -1.05
N VAL A 15 -18.65 -1.82 -1.58
CA VAL A 15 -18.37 -2.22 -2.96
C VAL A 15 -17.40 -3.38 -2.99
N ALA A 16 -17.69 -4.39 -3.82
CA ALA A 16 -16.75 -5.44 -4.15
C ALA A 16 -16.53 -5.47 -5.66
N VAL A 17 -15.27 -5.54 -6.08
CA VAL A 17 -14.89 -5.65 -7.50
C VAL A 17 -14.02 -6.88 -7.68
N ILE A 18 -14.42 -7.76 -8.59
CA ILE A 18 -13.65 -8.93 -9.01
C ILE A 18 -13.33 -8.76 -10.47
N ARG A 19 -12.06 -8.70 -10.82
CA ARG A 19 -11.60 -8.60 -12.23
C ARG A 19 -10.56 -9.64 -12.54
N GLN A 20 -10.56 -10.10 -13.80
CA GLN A 20 -9.48 -10.93 -14.31
C GLN A 20 -8.23 -10.08 -14.53
N VAL A 21 -7.09 -10.61 -14.11
CA VAL A 21 -5.78 -10.00 -14.32
C VAL A 21 -4.88 -10.99 -15.04
N SER A 22 -3.90 -10.50 -15.80
CA SER A 22 -2.95 -11.32 -16.55
C SER A 22 -1.72 -11.73 -15.72
N GLY A 23 -1.57 -11.17 -14.53
CA GLY A 23 -0.46 -11.43 -13.60
C GLY A 23 -0.82 -10.98 -12.18
N GLU A 24 0.09 -11.18 -11.24
CA GLU A 24 -0.08 -10.70 -9.88
C GLU A 24 -0.06 -9.16 -9.86
N VAL A 25 -1.10 -8.57 -9.26
CA VAL A 25 -1.21 -7.12 -9.08
C VAL A 25 -0.23 -6.69 -8.00
N THR A 26 0.51 -5.63 -8.22
CA THR A 26 1.48 -5.12 -7.23
C THR A 26 0.77 -4.55 -5.99
N LEU A 27 1.47 -4.52 -4.85
CA LEU A 27 0.92 -3.92 -3.63
C LEU A 27 0.67 -2.42 -3.79
N ASP A 28 1.47 -1.72 -4.59
CA ASP A 28 1.25 -0.31 -4.90
C ASP A 28 -0.03 -0.09 -5.72
N GLU A 29 -0.30 -0.96 -6.70
CA GLU A 29 -1.55 -0.93 -7.46
C GLU A 29 -2.76 -1.25 -6.58
N LEU A 30 -2.64 -2.21 -5.64
CA LEU A 30 -3.70 -2.52 -4.68
C LEU A 30 -3.98 -1.35 -3.75
N ALA A 31 -2.94 -0.70 -3.23
CA ALA A 31 -3.09 0.48 -2.39
C ALA A 31 -3.82 1.62 -3.13
N MET A 32 -3.50 1.84 -4.41
CA MET A 32 -4.23 2.82 -5.24
C MET A 32 -5.71 2.47 -5.42
N LEU A 33 -6.03 1.18 -5.60
CA LEU A 33 -7.42 0.75 -5.76
C LEU A 33 -8.26 0.98 -4.50
N LEU A 34 -7.62 1.00 -3.32
CA LEU A 34 -8.29 1.28 -2.05
C LEU A 34 -8.56 2.77 -1.83
N GLY A 35 -7.90 3.65 -2.61
CA GLY A 35 -8.09 5.09 -2.55
C GLY A 35 -7.35 5.79 -1.41
N GLY A 36 -7.46 7.12 -1.36
CA GLY A 36 -6.78 7.98 -0.39
C GLY A 36 -7.40 8.01 1.02
N GLU A 37 -8.49 7.27 1.27
CA GLU A 37 -9.17 7.22 2.58
C GLU A 37 -8.53 6.21 3.54
N VAL A 38 -7.47 5.51 3.10
CA VAL A 38 -6.81 4.46 3.86
C VAL A 38 -5.39 4.89 4.21
N ASP A 39 -5.11 5.06 5.49
CA ASP A 39 -3.79 5.49 5.98
C ASP A 39 -2.74 4.37 5.91
N ILE A 40 -3.17 3.11 6.06
CA ILE A 40 -2.28 1.95 6.03
C ILE A 40 -2.96 0.75 5.37
N VAL A 41 -2.20 0.00 4.57
CA VAL A 41 -2.66 -1.25 3.93
C VAL A 41 -1.83 -2.41 4.48
N LEU A 42 -2.49 -3.35 5.13
CA LEU A 42 -1.91 -4.61 5.59
C LEU A 42 -2.25 -5.72 4.60
N CYS A 43 -1.22 -6.36 4.06
CA CYS A 43 -1.38 -7.45 3.11
C CYS A 43 -0.89 -8.77 3.68
N GLU A 44 -1.70 -9.80 3.58
CA GLU A 44 -1.31 -11.17 3.86
C GLU A 44 -0.83 -11.85 2.57
N GLY A 45 0.22 -12.64 2.68
CA GLY A 45 0.89 -13.24 1.52
C GLY A 45 2.00 -12.33 0.98
N TYR A 46 2.10 -12.18 -0.33
CA TYR A 46 3.09 -11.31 -1.01
C TYR A 46 4.53 -11.45 -0.51
N LYS A 47 4.95 -12.66 -0.20
CA LYS A 47 6.28 -12.96 0.40
C LYS A 47 7.45 -12.43 -0.41
N ARG A 48 7.27 -12.27 -1.73
CA ARG A 48 8.31 -11.79 -2.67
C ARG A 48 8.27 -10.28 -2.91
N SER A 49 7.36 -9.56 -2.25
CA SER A 49 7.30 -8.10 -2.40
C SER A 49 8.53 -7.45 -1.74
N ASP A 50 8.84 -6.25 -2.18
CA ASP A 50 9.88 -5.37 -1.62
C ASP A 50 9.40 -4.54 -0.42
N LYS A 51 8.16 -4.76 0.03
CA LYS A 51 7.58 -4.02 1.14
C LYS A 51 8.08 -4.54 2.48
N PRO A 52 8.14 -3.68 3.51
CA PRO A 52 8.48 -4.07 4.87
C PRO A 52 7.60 -5.22 5.38
N LYS A 53 8.19 -6.19 6.07
CA LYS A 53 7.50 -7.41 6.50
C LYS A 53 7.45 -7.55 8.01
N ILE A 54 6.34 -8.03 8.52
CA ILE A 54 6.20 -8.56 9.88
C ILE A 54 6.01 -10.06 9.73
N GLU A 55 6.94 -10.85 10.26
CA GLU A 55 6.78 -12.29 10.26
C GLU A 55 6.10 -12.76 11.54
N ILE A 56 5.10 -13.64 11.39
CA ILE A 56 4.45 -14.32 12.50
C ILE A 56 4.93 -15.76 12.49
N SER A 57 5.70 -16.14 13.52
CA SER A 57 6.32 -17.46 13.63
C SER A 57 5.94 -18.14 14.94
N ARG A 58 5.50 -19.39 14.84
CA ARG A 58 5.25 -20.27 15.99
C ARG A 58 6.25 -21.40 15.97
N GLN A 59 6.92 -21.64 17.10
CA GLN A 59 7.92 -22.70 17.24
C GLN A 59 7.37 -24.08 16.85
N ALA A 60 6.12 -24.35 17.18
CA ALA A 60 5.46 -25.62 16.86
C ALA A 60 5.20 -25.82 15.35
N VAL A 61 5.24 -24.74 14.54
CA VAL A 61 4.92 -24.80 13.10
C VAL A 61 6.17 -24.73 12.24
N ALA A 62 7.10 -23.83 12.59
CA ALA A 62 8.34 -23.63 11.84
C ALA A 62 9.50 -23.28 12.76
N ALA A 63 10.59 -24.01 12.63
CA ALA A 63 11.82 -23.74 13.39
C ALA A 63 12.59 -22.53 12.83
N GLU A 64 12.49 -22.28 11.53
CA GLU A 64 13.21 -21.22 10.81
C GLU A 64 12.25 -20.13 10.34
N LEU A 65 12.78 -18.92 10.15
CA LEU A 65 12.04 -17.80 9.57
C LEU A 65 11.95 -17.95 8.06
N LEU A 66 10.86 -17.42 7.50
CA LEU A 66 10.62 -17.41 6.05
C LEU A 66 11.25 -16.19 5.38
N CYS A 67 11.34 -15.07 6.11
CA CYS A 67 11.90 -13.82 5.62
C CYS A 67 13.35 -13.66 6.02
N ALA A 68 14.15 -13.00 5.20
CA ALA A 68 15.49 -12.60 5.58
C ALA A 68 15.42 -11.51 6.69
N PRO A 69 16.40 -11.48 7.63
CA PRO A 69 16.36 -10.51 8.74
C PRO A 69 16.31 -9.05 8.33
N ASP A 70 16.88 -8.69 7.19
CA ASP A 70 16.92 -7.34 6.62
C ASP A 70 15.59 -6.94 5.95
N GLU A 71 14.72 -7.88 5.65
CA GLU A 71 13.36 -7.64 5.16
C GLU A 71 12.36 -7.35 6.29
N LEU A 72 12.72 -7.74 7.53
CA LEU A 72 11.81 -7.66 8.67
C LEU A 72 11.83 -6.28 9.32
N ILE A 73 10.65 -5.80 9.68
CA ILE A 73 10.47 -4.65 10.58
C ILE A 73 10.09 -5.07 11.99
N ALA A 74 9.55 -6.27 12.14
CA ALA A 74 9.24 -6.90 13.43
C ALA A 74 9.09 -8.41 13.28
N LEU A 75 9.22 -9.11 14.41
CA LEU A 75 8.86 -10.52 14.57
C LEU A 75 7.76 -10.65 15.62
N VAL A 76 6.71 -11.40 15.32
CA VAL A 76 5.69 -11.82 16.29
C VAL A 76 5.86 -13.32 16.53
N SER A 77 6.20 -13.73 17.75
CA SER A 77 6.52 -15.13 18.01
C SER A 77 6.31 -15.53 19.47
N ASP A 78 6.09 -16.83 19.68
CA ASP A 78 6.13 -17.48 21.00
C ASP A 78 7.58 -17.74 21.50
N ARG A 79 8.58 -17.40 20.67
CA ARG A 79 10.00 -17.57 21.01
C ARG A 79 10.80 -16.32 20.63
N ARG A 80 11.64 -15.84 21.53
CA ARG A 80 12.63 -14.81 21.21
C ARG A 80 13.75 -15.36 20.33
N ARG A 81 14.23 -14.53 19.41
CA ARG A 81 15.34 -14.83 18.50
C ARG A 81 16.38 -13.72 18.59
N ASP A 82 17.61 -14.04 18.22
CA ASP A 82 18.67 -13.05 18.08
C ASP A 82 18.51 -12.31 16.74
N LEU A 83 17.69 -11.24 16.76
CA LEU A 83 17.37 -10.41 15.59
C LEU A 83 17.39 -8.94 15.98
N PRO A 84 17.89 -8.04 15.09
CA PRO A 84 17.98 -6.61 15.35
C PRO A 84 16.65 -5.88 15.13
N VAL A 85 15.50 -6.54 15.28
CA VAL A 85 14.17 -5.96 15.11
C VAL A 85 13.32 -6.13 16.36
N PRO A 86 12.31 -5.27 16.59
CA PRO A 86 11.34 -5.45 17.66
C PRO A 86 10.68 -6.83 17.60
N GLN A 87 10.44 -7.42 18.77
CA GLN A 87 9.83 -8.74 18.88
C GLN A 87 8.66 -8.69 19.85
N PHE A 88 7.54 -9.20 19.42
CA PHE A 88 6.25 -9.19 20.11
C PHE A 88 5.78 -10.62 20.39
N GLY A 89 5.01 -10.81 21.46
CA GLY A 89 4.28 -12.05 21.72
C GLY A 89 3.13 -12.24 20.72
N LEU A 90 2.62 -13.47 20.62
CA LEU A 90 1.54 -13.79 19.68
C LEU A 90 0.23 -13.02 19.95
N ASP A 91 0.00 -12.61 21.18
CA ASP A 91 -1.20 -11.90 21.62
C ASP A 91 -0.97 -10.37 21.76
N ASP A 92 0.24 -9.89 21.43
CA ASP A 92 0.60 -8.47 21.58
C ASP A 92 0.25 -7.64 20.33
N ALA A 93 -1.02 -7.66 19.96
CA ALA A 93 -1.51 -6.86 18.84
C ALA A 93 -1.34 -5.35 19.06
N ALA A 94 -1.42 -4.88 20.31
CA ALA A 94 -1.26 -3.48 20.64
C ALA A 94 0.18 -3.00 20.41
N GLY A 95 1.18 -3.78 20.79
CA GLY A 95 2.59 -3.46 20.52
C GLY A 95 2.90 -3.40 19.04
N VAL A 96 2.33 -4.30 18.24
CA VAL A 96 2.46 -4.27 16.78
C VAL A 96 1.78 -3.03 16.18
N ALA A 97 0.58 -2.69 16.64
CA ALA A 97 -0.15 -1.50 16.17
C ALA A 97 0.65 -0.21 16.45
N ASN A 98 1.17 -0.05 17.67
CA ASN A 98 2.00 1.10 18.05
C ASN A 98 3.24 1.23 17.16
N LEU A 99 3.92 0.11 16.87
CA LEU A 99 5.07 0.10 15.95
C LEU A 99 4.67 0.60 14.55
N LEU A 100 3.53 0.16 14.04
CA LEU A 100 3.05 0.56 12.71
C LEU A 100 2.67 2.04 12.68
N GLU A 101 1.99 2.54 13.70
CA GLU A 101 1.65 3.96 13.85
C GLU A 101 2.90 4.83 13.88
N GLU A 102 3.85 4.51 14.75
CA GLU A 102 5.10 5.27 14.88
C GLU A 102 5.92 5.27 13.58
N ARG A 103 5.94 4.15 12.89
CA ARG A 103 6.83 3.97 11.73
C ARG A 103 6.25 4.52 10.43
N PHE A 104 4.93 4.46 10.27
CA PHE A 104 4.28 4.73 8.99
C PHE A 104 3.26 5.88 9.05
N LEU A 105 2.50 6.02 10.14
CA LEU A 105 1.44 7.02 10.19
C LEU A 105 1.94 8.40 10.60
N GLN A 106 2.93 8.51 11.47
CA GLN A 106 3.54 9.80 11.83
C GLN A 106 4.24 10.51 10.65
N ARG A 107 4.50 9.79 9.54
CA ARG A 107 5.11 10.36 8.32
C ARG A 107 4.10 10.69 7.22
N ALA A 108 2.85 10.27 7.37
CA ALA A 108 1.83 10.40 6.33
C ALA A 108 1.31 11.83 6.15
N GLU A 109 1.55 12.73 7.11
CA GLU A 109 1.09 14.14 7.05
C GLU A 109 1.72 14.95 5.90
N ASP A 110 2.78 14.44 5.25
CA ASP A 110 3.52 15.14 4.20
C ASP A 110 3.35 14.56 2.77
N GLU A 111 2.54 13.52 2.57
CA GLU A 111 2.47 12.86 1.26
C GLU A 111 1.18 13.16 0.47
N ASP A 112 1.00 14.43 0.08
CA ASP A 112 -0.14 14.88 -0.74
C ASP A 112 -0.12 14.37 -2.19
N VAL A 113 1.01 13.82 -2.66
CA VAL A 113 1.19 13.38 -4.05
C VAL A 113 1.85 12.01 -4.10
N ALA A 114 1.16 11.04 -4.71
CA ALA A 114 1.70 9.74 -5.05
C ALA A 114 1.84 9.61 -6.58
N LEU A 115 2.99 9.12 -7.04
CA LEU A 115 3.24 8.83 -8.45
C LEU A 115 3.48 7.33 -8.64
N LEU A 116 2.69 6.72 -9.53
CA LEU A 116 2.96 5.37 -10.01
C LEU A 116 3.35 5.38 -11.48
N VAL A 117 4.36 4.61 -11.81
CA VAL A 117 4.79 4.37 -13.19
C VAL A 117 4.87 2.85 -13.37
N ASP A 118 4.11 2.34 -14.33
CA ASP A 118 4.02 0.90 -14.62
C ASP A 118 3.73 0.04 -13.37
N GLY A 119 2.80 0.53 -12.53
CA GLY A 119 2.38 -0.15 -11.29
C GLY A 119 3.39 -0.09 -10.13
N ARG A 120 4.46 0.70 -10.26
CA ARG A 120 5.46 0.90 -9.19
C ARG A 120 5.39 2.31 -8.63
N ARG A 121 5.34 2.43 -7.31
CA ARG A 121 5.40 3.73 -6.64
C ARG A 121 6.79 4.35 -6.80
N ILE A 122 6.83 5.57 -7.30
CA ILE A 122 8.05 6.35 -7.44
C ILE A 122 8.19 7.31 -6.26
N VAL A 123 9.28 7.21 -5.54
CA VAL A 123 9.60 8.15 -4.44
C VAL A 123 9.96 9.51 -5.03
N LEU A 124 9.13 10.50 -4.76
CA LEU A 124 9.35 11.87 -5.22
C LEU A 124 10.17 12.66 -4.20
N LYS A 125 11.21 13.35 -4.69
CA LYS A 125 11.88 14.37 -3.87
C LYS A 125 10.92 15.54 -3.60
N PRO A 126 11.05 16.27 -2.47
CA PRO A 126 10.13 17.35 -2.10
C PRO A 126 9.90 18.38 -3.22
N PHE A 127 10.95 18.77 -3.93
CA PHE A 127 10.84 19.68 -5.07
C PHE A 127 9.98 19.13 -6.21
N ALA A 128 10.20 17.86 -6.60
CA ALA A 128 9.43 17.22 -7.68
C ALA A 128 7.97 17.02 -7.29
N ARG A 129 7.70 16.67 -6.04
CA ARG A 129 6.35 16.56 -5.48
C ARG A 129 5.61 17.89 -5.57
N GLY A 130 6.19 18.97 -5.05
CA GLY A 130 5.58 20.29 -5.10
C GLY A 130 5.43 20.86 -6.52
N MET A 131 6.30 20.47 -7.44
CA MET A 131 6.17 20.84 -8.85
C MET A 131 4.98 20.11 -9.50
N LEU A 132 4.84 18.80 -9.26
CA LEU A 132 3.75 17.99 -9.77
C LEU A 132 2.40 18.48 -9.25
N ASP A 133 2.25 18.68 -7.95
CA ASP A 133 1.03 19.19 -7.33
C ASP A 133 0.60 20.53 -7.98
N ARG A 134 1.52 21.50 -8.01
CA ARG A 134 1.21 22.82 -8.58
C ARG A 134 0.84 22.76 -10.06
N THR A 135 1.54 21.92 -10.83
CA THR A 135 1.25 21.79 -12.27
C THR A 135 -0.13 21.18 -12.51
N VAL A 136 -0.46 20.10 -11.79
CA VAL A 136 -1.76 19.45 -11.91
C VAL A 136 -2.88 20.39 -11.46
N ARG A 137 -2.74 21.09 -10.35
CA ARG A 137 -3.73 22.06 -9.87
C ARG A 137 -3.88 23.25 -10.82
N ALA A 138 -2.78 23.73 -11.40
CA ALA A 138 -2.85 24.78 -12.43
C ALA A 138 -3.62 24.33 -13.70
N LEU A 139 -3.46 23.08 -14.11
CA LEU A 139 -4.26 22.52 -15.21
C LEU A 139 -5.74 22.38 -14.82
N LEU A 140 -6.02 21.94 -13.61
CA LEU A 140 -7.40 21.80 -13.10
C LEU A 140 -8.13 23.14 -13.00
N SER A 141 -7.43 24.22 -12.67
CA SER A 141 -8.03 25.57 -12.59
C SER A 141 -8.51 26.11 -13.95
N LEU A 142 -8.12 25.47 -15.03
CA LEU A 142 -8.60 25.79 -16.39
C LEU A 142 -9.85 24.99 -16.80
N LEU A 143 -10.29 24.06 -15.94
CA LEU A 143 -11.43 23.18 -16.20
C LEU A 143 -12.60 23.57 -15.33
N ASP A 144 -13.74 23.82 -15.96
CA ASP A 144 -14.97 24.19 -15.27
C ASP A 144 -15.37 23.09 -14.25
N GLY A 145 -15.69 23.50 -13.04
CA GLY A 145 -16.14 22.61 -11.97
C GLY A 145 -15.04 21.88 -11.20
N CYS A 146 -13.77 22.16 -11.48
CA CYS A 146 -12.62 21.54 -10.81
C CYS A 146 -11.93 22.46 -9.77
N GLU A 147 -12.45 23.68 -9.53
CA GLU A 147 -11.80 24.73 -8.74
C GLU A 147 -11.62 24.34 -7.26
N GLN A 148 -12.44 23.41 -6.75
CA GLN A 148 -12.43 22.97 -5.36
C GLN A 148 -12.08 21.48 -5.20
N ALA A 149 -11.46 20.88 -6.22
CA ALA A 149 -11.09 19.48 -6.17
C ALA A 149 -10.07 19.23 -5.05
N LYS A 150 -10.44 18.38 -4.07
CA LYS A 150 -9.56 17.96 -2.98
C LYS A 150 -8.70 16.78 -3.42
N ASP A 151 -9.32 15.79 -4.07
CA ASP A 151 -8.68 14.59 -4.55
C ASP A 151 -8.64 14.55 -6.07
N VAL A 152 -7.47 14.26 -6.62
CA VAL A 152 -7.24 14.23 -8.06
C VAL A 152 -6.50 12.96 -8.43
N THR A 153 -7.10 12.17 -9.32
CA THR A 153 -6.44 11.01 -9.92
C THR A 153 -6.22 11.25 -11.40
N LEU A 154 -4.94 11.25 -11.83
CA LEU A 154 -4.54 11.36 -13.22
C LEU A 154 -4.03 10.01 -13.72
N LEU A 155 -4.66 9.46 -14.76
CA LEU A 155 -4.23 8.23 -15.39
C LEU A 155 -3.77 8.50 -16.83
N LEU A 156 -2.47 8.32 -17.07
CA LEU A 156 -1.88 8.42 -18.40
C LEU A 156 -1.60 7.01 -18.93
N ARG A 157 -2.07 6.72 -20.12
CA ARG A 157 -1.81 5.46 -20.81
C ARG A 157 -1.26 5.72 -22.21
N ASP A 158 -0.19 5.03 -22.58
CA ASP A 158 0.24 5.04 -23.96
C ASP A 158 -0.80 4.28 -24.81
N LYS A 159 -1.23 4.91 -25.91
CA LYS A 159 -2.17 4.29 -26.85
C LYS A 159 -1.47 3.46 -27.91
N ARG A 160 -0.15 3.41 -27.90
CA ARG A 160 0.68 2.66 -28.83
C ARG A 160 1.09 1.32 -28.22
N GLY A 161 0.22 0.37 -28.40
CA GLY A 161 0.41 -1.05 -28.10
C GLY A 161 -0.66 -1.86 -28.79
#